data_f6722a58caf1fd6de7b64308104ab986
#
_entry.id   f6722a58caf1fd6de7b64308104ab986
#
_cell.length_a   1.000
_cell.length_b   1.000
_cell.length_c   1.000
_cell.angle_alpha   90.00
_cell.angle_beta   90.00
_cell.angle_gamma   90.00
#
_symmetry.space_group_name_H-M   'P 1'
#
loop_
_entity.id
_entity.type
_entity.pdbx_description
1 polymer ?
#
loop_
_entity_poly.entity_id
_entity_poly.type
_entity_poly.pdbx_seq_one_letter_code
_entity_poly.pdbx_strand_id
1 'polypeptide(L)'
;MNKIEARILIVDDDQDVLLAAKLFLKQHFSVVHTEKNPENIPVLLKSDNYDLILLDMNFSRDATSGKEGFHWLNKIIEIDPLAVVIFITGYGDIELAVQGIKEGATNFILKPWDNKKLLGTITANLKVRHSKEEIEDLRSKQKVLIANQDQAYGNLIGQSA
;
A
#
# COMPACT_ATOMS: atom_id res chain seq x y z
N MET A 1 16.35 12.95 -16.78
CA MET A 1 15.69 11.63 -16.74
C MET A 1 14.23 11.79 -16.30
N ASN A 2 13.36 11.12 -17.00
CA ASN A 2 11.94 11.16 -16.64
C ASN A 2 11.67 10.33 -15.41
N LYS A 3 11.06 10.94 -14.41
CA LYS A 3 10.64 10.23 -13.21
C LYS A 3 9.35 9.46 -13.49
N ILE A 4 9.20 8.35 -12.77
CA ILE A 4 7.96 7.59 -12.78
C ILE A 4 6.91 8.39 -11.98
N GLU A 5 5.74 8.60 -12.56
CA GLU A 5 4.63 9.25 -11.88
C GLU A 5 4.04 8.29 -10.85
N ALA A 6 4.43 8.48 -9.60
CA ALA A 6 3.95 7.69 -8.49
C ALA A 6 4.18 8.44 -7.19
N ARG A 7 3.30 8.22 -6.24
CA ARG A 7 3.36 8.82 -4.92
C ARG A 7 3.72 7.73 -3.91
N ILE A 8 4.89 7.87 -3.32
CA ILE A 8 5.44 6.89 -2.38
C ILE A 8 5.44 7.50 -0.97
N LEU A 9 4.95 6.76 0.01
CA LEU A 9 5.05 7.12 1.41
C LEU A 9 5.98 6.14 2.11
N ILE A 10 6.90 6.66 2.91
CA ILE A 10 7.82 5.83 3.71
C ILE A 10 7.59 6.16 5.17
N VAL A 11 7.23 5.16 5.97
CA VAL A 11 6.99 5.32 7.40
C VAL A 11 7.98 4.45 8.17
N ASP A 12 8.89 5.08 8.89
CA ASP A 12 9.93 4.43 9.66
C ASP A 12 10.39 5.41 10.75
N ASP A 13 10.58 4.93 11.97
CA ASP A 13 11.01 5.80 13.06
C ASP A 13 12.51 6.16 13.01
N ASP A 14 13.26 5.52 12.15
CA ASP A 14 14.68 5.82 11.95
C ASP A 14 14.85 6.91 10.91
N GLN A 15 15.27 8.09 11.35
CA GLN A 15 15.44 9.24 10.45
C GLN A 15 16.51 9.03 9.39
N ASP A 16 17.56 8.27 9.71
CA ASP A 16 18.62 7.98 8.73
C ASP A 16 18.10 7.09 7.60
N VAL A 17 17.25 6.11 7.94
CA VAL A 17 16.58 5.27 6.94
C VAL A 17 15.68 6.12 6.06
N LEU A 18 14.88 7.00 6.66
CA LEU A 18 13.98 7.89 5.91
C LEU A 18 14.76 8.80 4.97
N LEU A 19 15.85 9.39 5.45
CA LEU A 19 16.65 10.31 4.64
C LEU A 19 17.29 9.58 3.46
N ALA A 20 17.94 8.44 3.72
CA ALA A 20 18.59 7.66 2.67
C ALA A 20 17.60 7.19 1.61
N ALA A 21 16.44 6.67 2.04
CA ALA A 21 15.41 6.22 1.12
C ALA A 21 14.85 7.38 0.29
N LYS A 22 14.56 8.50 0.94
CA LYS A 22 14.02 9.67 0.25
C LYS A 22 14.98 10.20 -0.81
N LEU A 23 16.26 10.36 -0.46
CA LEU A 23 17.27 10.88 -1.39
C LEU A 23 17.41 9.99 -2.63
N PHE A 24 17.38 8.69 -2.44
CA PHE A 24 17.45 7.75 -3.54
C PHE A 24 16.15 7.72 -4.37
N LEU A 25 15.03 7.55 -3.73
CA LEU A 25 13.74 7.35 -4.42
C LEU A 25 13.25 8.62 -5.11
N LYS A 26 13.61 9.78 -4.59
CA LYS A 26 13.24 11.06 -5.18
C LYS A 26 13.82 11.25 -6.59
N GLN A 27 14.89 10.54 -6.91
CA GLN A 27 15.47 10.56 -8.26
C GLN A 27 14.61 9.79 -9.27
N HIS A 28 13.77 8.88 -8.80
CA HIS A 28 13.03 7.95 -9.65
C HIS A 28 11.52 8.14 -9.65
N PHE A 29 10.97 8.75 -8.62
CA PHE A 29 9.51 8.92 -8.47
C PHE A 29 9.14 10.38 -8.28
N SER A 30 7.96 10.74 -8.76
CA SER A 30 7.51 12.15 -8.77
C SER A 30 7.28 12.70 -7.36
N VAL A 31 6.74 11.89 -6.46
CA VAL A 31 6.47 12.30 -5.07
C VAL A 31 6.96 11.23 -4.10
N VAL A 32 7.80 11.64 -3.15
CA VAL A 32 8.25 10.77 -2.07
C VAL A 32 8.08 11.53 -0.76
N HIS A 33 7.19 11.04 0.09
CA HIS A 33 6.95 11.58 1.42
C HIS A 33 7.50 10.64 2.47
N THR A 34 8.02 11.20 3.55
CA THR A 34 8.52 10.42 4.68
C THR A 34 7.78 10.81 5.94
N GLU A 35 7.55 9.86 6.83
CA GLU A 35 6.91 10.06 8.11
C GLU A 35 7.57 9.17 9.16
N LYS A 36 8.01 9.77 10.27
CA LYS A 36 8.64 8.98 11.34
C LYS A 36 7.63 8.52 12.39
N ASN A 37 6.46 9.17 12.47
CA ASN A 37 5.42 8.82 13.44
C ASN A 37 4.26 8.12 12.74
N PRO A 38 4.05 6.83 13.00
CA PRO A 38 2.97 6.10 12.33
C PRO A 38 1.58 6.60 12.70
N GLU A 39 1.43 7.30 13.81
CA GLU A 39 0.15 7.88 14.21
C GLU A 39 -0.35 8.92 13.21
N ASN A 40 0.52 9.48 12.38
CA ASN A 40 0.15 10.43 11.34
C ASN A 40 -0.35 9.76 10.06
N ILE A 41 -0.26 8.43 9.95
CA ILE A 41 -0.70 7.71 8.75
C ILE A 41 -2.15 8.01 8.38
N PRO A 42 -3.13 7.95 9.30
CA PRO A 42 -4.51 8.22 8.93
C PRO A 42 -4.72 9.62 8.32
N VAL A 43 -4.06 10.62 8.86
CA VAL A 43 -4.15 12.00 8.34
C VAL A 43 -3.55 12.07 6.95
N LEU A 44 -2.39 11.45 6.74
CA LEU A 44 -1.71 11.46 5.45
C LEU A 44 -2.54 10.76 4.38
N LEU A 45 -3.16 9.64 4.69
CA LEU A 45 -3.97 8.89 3.74
C LEU A 45 -5.28 9.60 3.39
N LYS A 46 -5.79 10.43 4.27
CA LYS A 46 -6.99 11.23 4.01
C LYS A 46 -6.71 12.45 3.15
N SER A 47 -5.51 13.01 3.27
CA SER A 47 -5.14 14.22 2.52
C SER A 47 -4.47 13.92 1.18
N ASP A 48 -3.89 12.74 1.02
CA ASP A 48 -3.17 12.34 -0.19
C ASP A 48 -3.47 10.89 -0.55
N ASN A 49 -3.35 10.58 -1.83
CA ASN A 49 -3.42 9.20 -2.31
C ASN A 49 -2.00 8.71 -2.58
N TYR A 50 -1.65 7.56 -2.02
CA TYR A 50 -0.33 6.97 -2.25
C TYR A 50 -0.45 5.70 -3.08
N ASP A 51 0.44 5.57 -4.04
CA ASP A 51 0.50 4.39 -4.90
C ASP A 51 1.17 3.21 -4.19
N LEU A 52 2.05 3.52 -3.25
CA LEU A 52 2.78 2.50 -2.51
C LEU A 52 3.26 3.07 -1.18
N ILE A 53 3.20 2.24 -0.14
CA ILE A 53 3.62 2.61 1.20
C ILE A 53 4.69 1.63 1.67
N LEU A 54 5.85 2.16 2.05
CA LEU A 54 6.88 1.39 2.75
C LEU A 54 6.66 1.59 4.23
N LEU A 55 6.44 0.52 4.96
CA LEU A 55 6.07 0.55 6.37
C LEU A 55 7.05 -0.27 7.20
N ASP A 56 7.73 0.38 8.14
CA ASP A 56 8.56 -0.32 9.09
C ASP A 56 7.68 -1.27 9.92
N MET A 57 8.17 -2.48 10.11
CA MET A 57 7.44 -3.49 10.86
C MET A 57 7.47 -3.24 12.35
N ASN A 58 8.53 -2.63 12.86
CA ASN A 58 8.75 -2.42 14.28
C ASN A 58 9.08 -0.96 14.58
N PHE A 59 8.18 -0.27 15.28
CA PHE A 59 8.35 1.14 15.66
C PHE A 59 8.85 1.34 17.07
N SER A 60 8.79 0.32 17.93
CA SER A 60 9.31 0.45 19.29
C SER A 60 10.55 -0.41 19.47
N ARG A 61 11.40 0.00 20.41
CA ARG A 61 12.67 -0.67 20.67
C ARG A 61 12.50 -2.11 21.19
N ASP A 62 11.35 -2.43 21.74
CA ASP A 62 11.05 -3.75 22.29
C ASP A 62 10.24 -4.62 21.35
N ALA A 63 9.99 -4.15 20.12
CA ALA A 63 9.06 -4.82 19.25
C ALA A 63 9.72 -5.89 18.40
N THR A 64 9.83 -7.06 18.95
CA THR A 64 10.14 -8.27 18.18
C THR A 64 8.88 -8.98 17.71
N SER A 65 7.69 -8.48 18.07
CA SER A 65 6.41 -9.15 17.82
C SER A 65 5.72 -8.72 16.53
N GLY A 66 6.15 -7.60 15.93
CA GLY A 66 5.50 -7.06 14.74
C GLY A 66 4.11 -6.45 14.99
N LYS A 67 3.64 -6.40 16.23
CA LYS A 67 2.27 -5.94 16.54
C LYS A 67 1.98 -4.54 16.02
N GLU A 68 2.94 -3.63 16.13
CA GLU A 68 2.75 -2.27 15.65
C GLU A 68 2.64 -2.21 14.14
N GLY A 69 3.50 -2.95 13.42
CA GLY A 69 3.43 -3.05 11.98
C GLY A 69 2.09 -3.59 11.52
N PHE A 70 1.60 -4.66 12.14
CA PHE A 70 0.30 -5.25 11.82
C PHE A 70 -0.85 -4.30 12.13
N HIS A 71 -0.77 -3.59 13.24
CA HIS A 71 -1.78 -2.59 13.61
C HIS A 71 -1.90 -1.52 12.53
N TRP A 72 -0.77 -0.95 12.10
CA TRP A 72 -0.78 0.10 11.09
C TRP A 72 -1.13 -0.42 9.70
N LEU A 73 -0.72 -1.65 9.38
CA LEU A 73 -1.17 -2.29 8.14
C LEU A 73 -2.70 -2.38 8.09
N ASN A 74 -3.32 -2.84 9.17
CA ASN A 74 -4.77 -2.97 9.24
C ASN A 74 -5.45 -1.60 9.13
N LYS A 75 -4.89 -0.57 9.76
CA LYS A 75 -5.39 0.80 9.65
C LYS A 75 -5.31 1.33 8.22
N ILE A 76 -4.19 1.08 7.55
CA ILE A 76 -4.01 1.50 6.16
C ILE A 76 -5.06 0.85 5.26
N ILE A 77 -5.23 -0.46 5.38
CA ILE A 77 -6.18 -1.21 4.55
C ILE A 77 -7.62 -0.79 4.85
N GLU A 78 -7.92 -0.46 6.10
CA GLU A 78 -9.23 0.05 6.49
C GLU A 78 -9.55 1.39 5.80
N ILE A 79 -8.55 2.28 5.74
CA ILE A 79 -8.72 3.59 5.12
C ILE A 79 -8.68 3.50 3.59
N ASP A 80 -7.76 2.70 3.06
CA ASP A 80 -7.57 2.53 1.61
C ASP A 80 -7.46 1.02 1.30
N PRO A 81 -8.58 0.38 0.96
CA PRO A 81 -8.56 -1.07 0.67
C PRO A 81 -7.68 -1.48 -0.51
N LEU A 82 -7.30 -0.54 -1.36
CA LEU A 82 -6.44 -0.79 -2.51
C LEU A 82 -4.97 -0.51 -2.22
N ALA A 83 -4.63 -0.20 -0.96
CA ALA A 83 -3.27 0.15 -0.58
C ALA A 83 -2.29 -0.99 -0.88
N VAL A 84 -1.15 -0.61 -1.42
CA VAL A 84 -0.01 -1.52 -1.60
C VAL A 84 0.99 -1.20 -0.51
N VAL A 85 1.15 -2.11 0.44
CA VAL A 85 2.03 -1.95 1.59
C VAL A 85 3.17 -2.94 1.49
N ILE A 86 4.40 -2.43 1.54
CA ILE A 86 5.60 -3.24 1.58
C ILE A 86 6.24 -3.04 2.97
N PHE A 87 6.37 -4.12 3.72
CA PHE A 87 7.03 -4.04 5.02
C PHE A 87 8.53 -3.88 4.87
N ILE A 88 9.12 -3.06 5.72
CA ILE A 88 10.57 -2.97 5.90
C ILE A 88 10.90 -3.74 7.18
N THR A 89 11.78 -4.73 7.09
CA THR A 89 12.04 -5.65 8.20
C THR A 89 13.51 -6.06 8.26
N GLY A 90 13.96 -6.49 9.44
CA GLY A 90 15.29 -7.06 9.61
C GLY A 90 15.32 -8.56 9.31
N TYR A 91 16.52 -9.12 9.20
CA TYR A 91 16.68 -10.54 8.90
C TYR A 91 16.07 -11.44 9.95
N GLY A 92 16.02 -11.01 11.21
CA GLY A 92 15.42 -11.81 12.29
C GLY A 92 13.90 -11.84 12.27
N ASP A 93 13.27 -11.03 11.45
CA ASP A 93 11.81 -10.83 11.44
C ASP A 93 11.13 -11.33 10.18
N ILE A 94 11.81 -12.19 9.41
CA ILE A 94 11.27 -12.69 8.14
C ILE A 94 9.94 -13.42 8.33
N GLU A 95 9.81 -14.22 9.39
CA GLU A 95 8.58 -14.95 9.68
C GLU A 95 7.41 -13.99 9.93
N LEU A 96 7.66 -12.89 10.62
CA LEU A 96 6.66 -11.86 10.86
C LEU A 96 6.27 -11.18 9.55
N ALA A 97 7.23 -10.92 8.67
CA ALA A 97 6.95 -10.33 7.37
C ALA A 97 6.07 -11.24 6.51
N VAL A 98 6.34 -12.55 6.52
CA VAL A 98 5.52 -13.53 5.81
C VAL A 98 4.09 -13.53 6.36
N GLN A 99 3.95 -13.47 7.68
CA GLN A 99 2.62 -13.35 8.29
C GLN A 99 1.93 -12.06 7.89
N GLY A 100 2.66 -10.97 7.79
CA GLY A 100 2.13 -9.69 7.32
C GLY A 100 1.53 -9.77 5.92
N ILE A 101 2.15 -10.54 5.04
CA ILE A 101 1.62 -10.77 3.70
C ILE A 101 0.26 -11.48 3.78
N LYS A 102 0.13 -12.46 4.67
CA LYS A 102 -1.15 -13.14 4.90
C LYS A 102 -2.23 -12.18 5.42
N GLU A 103 -1.83 -11.14 6.13
CA GLU A 103 -2.75 -10.14 6.66
C GLU A 103 -3.05 -8.99 5.72
N GLY A 104 -2.43 -8.96 4.55
CA GLY A 104 -2.74 -7.98 3.52
C GLY A 104 -1.60 -7.15 3.00
N ALA A 105 -0.38 -7.29 3.53
CA ALA A 105 0.79 -6.66 2.95
C ALA A 105 1.09 -7.28 1.59
N THR A 106 1.60 -6.47 0.67
CA THR A 106 1.87 -6.94 -0.69
C THR A 106 3.23 -7.64 -0.78
N ASN A 107 4.20 -7.16 -0.03
CA ASN A 107 5.56 -7.70 -0.07
C ASN A 107 6.34 -7.23 1.16
N PHE A 108 7.61 -7.59 1.25
CA PHE A 108 8.52 -7.06 2.26
C PHE A 108 9.90 -6.86 1.66
N ILE A 109 10.71 -6.01 2.31
CA ILE A 109 12.10 -5.77 1.94
C ILE A 109 12.95 -5.81 3.20
N LEU A 110 14.15 -6.39 3.10
CA LEU A 110 15.05 -6.55 4.24
C LEU A 110 15.98 -5.35 4.42
N LYS A 111 16.21 -4.96 5.65
CA LYS A 111 17.23 -3.97 6.02
C LYS A 111 18.55 -4.67 6.33
N PRO A 112 19.69 -4.13 5.90
CA PRO A 112 19.84 -3.05 4.95
C PRO A 112 19.53 -3.52 3.53
N TRP A 113 18.93 -2.66 2.74
CA TRP A 113 18.61 -2.99 1.36
C TRP A 113 19.69 -2.48 0.40
N ASP A 114 19.73 -3.11 -0.76
CA ASP A 114 20.45 -2.61 -1.93
C ASP A 114 19.49 -1.68 -2.69
N ASN A 115 19.97 -0.52 -3.09
CA ASN A 115 19.16 0.46 -3.80
C ASN A 115 18.54 -0.10 -5.07
N LYS A 116 19.27 -0.93 -5.79
CA LYS A 116 18.77 -1.61 -6.99
C LYS A 116 17.58 -2.51 -6.66
N LYS A 117 17.70 -3.26 -5.57
CA LYS A 117 16.65 -4.16 -5.11
C LYS A 117 15.44 -3.40 -4.61
N LEU A 118 15.66 -2.31 -3.89
CA LEU A 118 14.58 -1.44 -3.41
C LEU A 118 13.80 -0.88 -4.61
N LEU A 119 14.49 -0.32 -5.57
CA LEU A 119 13.86 0.25 -6.76
C LEU A 119 13.08 -0.81 -7.56
N GLY A 120 13.68 -1.98 -7.77
CA GLY A 120 13.02 -3.08 -8.48
C GLY A 120 11.78 -3.56 -7.76
N THR A 121 11.83 -3.68 -6.44
CA THR A 121 10.69 -4.11 -5.63
C THR A 121 9.56 -3.09 -5.71
N ILE A 122 9.86 -1.82 -5.57
CA ILE A 122 8.85 -0.76 -5.66
C ILE A 122 8.22 -0.74 -7.06
N THR A 123 9.03 -0.75 -8.09
CA THR A 123 8.55 -0.67 -9.47
C THR A 123 7.64 -1.85 -9.82
N ALA A 124 8.03 -3.06 -9.40
CA ALA A 124 7.23 -4.25 -9.64
C ALA A 124 5.89 -4.18 -8.90
N ASN A 125 5.88 -3.65 -7.68
CA ASN A 125 4.67 -3.61 -6.86
C ASN A 125 3.76 -2.41 -7.15
N LEU A 126 4.25 -1.38 -7.82
CA LEU A 126 3.39 -0.31 -8.33
C LEU A 126 2.35 -0.85 -9.30
N LYS A 127 2.71 -1.87 -10.07
CA LYS A 127 1.77 -2.54 -10.98
C LYS A 127 0.63 -3.22 -10.22
N VAL A 128 0.89 -3.67 -9.00
CA VAL A 128 -0.15 -4.29 -8.16
C VAL A 128 -1.25 -3.28 -7.84
N ARG A 129 -0.89 -2.06 -7.46
CA ARG A 129 -1.88 -1.00 -7.19
C ARG A 129 -2.77 -0.75 -8.41
N HIS A 130 -2.14 -0.60 -9.56
CA HIS A 130 -2.84 -0.36 -10.80
C HIS A 130 -3.80 -1.50 -11.14
N SER A 131 -3.35 -2.75 -10.98
CA SER A 131 -4.19 -3.93 -11.20
C SER A 131 -5.37 -3.98 -10.23
N LYS A 132 -5.16 -3.64 -8.97
CA LYS A 132 -6.25 -3.57 -7.98
C LYS A 132 -7.28 -2.52 -8.37
N GLU A 133 -6.85 -1.37 -8.83
CA GLU A 133 -7.73 -0.30 -9.27
C GLU A 133 -8.54 -0.71 -10.50
N GLU A 134 -7.92 -1.39 -11.46
CA GLU A 134 -8.60 -1.90 -12.65
C GLU A 134 -9.67 -2.93 -12.29
N ILE A 135 -9.34 -3.86 -11.38
CA ILE A 135 -10.29 -4.88 -10.94
C ILE A 135 -11.48 -4.23 -10.25
N GLU A 136 -11.23 -3.26 -9.38
CA GLU A 136 -12.30 -2.56 -8.66
C GLU A 136 -13.19 -1.78 -9.63
N ASP A 137 -12.60 -1.12 -10.63
CA ASP A 137 -13.33 -0.38 -11.64
C ASP A 137 -14.23 -1.32 -12.46
N LEU A 138 -13.71 -2.47 -12.87
CA LEU A 138 -14.48 -3.48 -13.58
C LEU A 138 -15.62 -4.03 -12.73
N ARG A 139 -15.39 -4.29 -11.47
CA ARG A 139 -16.43 -4.74 -10.55
C ARG A 139 -17.54 -3.71 -10.39
N SER A 140 -17.19 -2.44 -10.28
CA SER A 140 -18.13 -1.34 -10.17
C SER A 140 -18.98 -1.24 -11.44
N LYS A 141 -18.37 -1.33 -12.61
CA LYS A 141 -19.07 -1.33 -13.89
C LYS A 141 -20.00 -2.53 -14.04
N GLN A 142 -19.54 -3.70 -13.61
CA GLN A 142 -20.34 -4.91 -13.67
C GLN A 142 -21.56 -4.82 -12.75
N LYS A 143 -21.40 -4.28 -11.55
CA LYS A 143 -22.52 -4.06 -10.62
C LYS A 143 -23.55 -3.12 -11.21
N VAL A 144 -23.13 -2.05 -11.85
CA VAL A 144 -24.05 -1.10 -12.50
C VAL A 144 -24.83 -1.80 -13.62
N LEU A 145 -24.15 -2.57 -14.46
CA LEU A 145 -24.81 -3.31 -15.55
C LEU A 145 -25.81 -4.31 -15.02
N ILE A 146 -25.49 -5.06 -13.99
CA ILE A 146 -26.42 -6.03 -13.39
C ILE A 146 -27.63 -5.32 -12.81
N ALA A 147 -27.43 -4.23 -12.09
CA ALA A 147 -28.53 -3.45 -11.52
C ALA A 147 -29.47 -2.92 -12.63
N ASN A 148 -28.91 -2.41 -13.73
CA ASN A 148 -29.69 -1.93 -14.85
C ASN A 148 -30.47 -3.05 -15.54
N GLN A 149 -29.87 -4.23 -15.68
CA GLN A 149 -30.56 -5.40 -16.25
C GLN A 149 -31.69 -5.87 -15.35
N ASP A 150 -31.47 -5.96 -14.06
CA ASP A 150 -32.51 -6.36 -13.09
C ASP A 150 -33.67 -5.38 -13.10
N GLN A 151 -33.38 -4.07 -13.18
CA GLN A 151 -34.44 -3.08 -13.23
C GLN A 151 -35.25 -3.19 -14.51
N ALA A 152 -34.57 -3.36 -15.65
CA ALA A 152 -35.26 -3.53 -16.93
C ALA A 152 -36.13 -4.78 -16.95
N TYR A 153 -35.63 -5.88 -16.41
CA TYR A 153 -36.36 -7.14 -16.34
C TYR A 153 -37.56 -7.02 -15.39
N GLY A 154 -37.38 -6.37 -14.24
CA GLY A 154 -38.48 -6.13 -13.30
C GLY A 154 -39.57 -5.29 -13.91
N ASN A 155 -39.25 -4.26 -14.68
CA ASN A 155 -40.23 -3.43 -15.37
C ASN A 155 -41.03 -4.21 -16.42
N LEU A 156 -40.35 -5.08 -17.17
CA LEU A 156 -41.01 -5.95 -18.13
C LEU A 156 -42.02 -6.90 -17.48
N ILE A 157 -41.64 -7.54 -16.41
CA ILE A 157 -42.52 -8.46 -15.68
C ILE A 157 -43.70 -7.70 -15.06
N GLY A 158 -43.44 -6.54 -14.48
CA GLY A 158 -44.48 -5.68 -13.90
C GLY A 158 -45.52 -5.22 -14.90
N GLN A 159 -45.14 -5.03 -16.15
CA GLN A 159 -46.05 -4.61 -17.22
C GLN A 159 -46.89 -5.77 -17.74
N SER A 160 -46.45 -6.99 -17.58
CA SER A 160 -47.16 -8.15 -18.08
C SER A 160 -48.18 -8.71 -17.07
N ALA A 161 -48.23 -8.15 -15.91
CA ALA A 161 -49.23 -8.46 -14.93
C ALA A 161 -50.42 -7.51 -15.09
#